data_1b3afbd0cef82ffa94ec39efd3cc3321
#
_entry.id   1b3afbd0cef82ffa94ec39efd3cc3321
#
_cell.length_a   1.000
_cell.length_b   1.000
_cell.length_c   1.000
_cell.angle_alpha   90.00
_cell.angle_beta   90.00
_cell.angle_gamma   90.00
#
_symmetry.space_group_name_H-M   'P 1'
#
loop_
_entity.id
_entity.type
_entity.pdbx_description
1 polymer ?
#
loop_
_entity_poly.entity_id
_entity_poly.type
_entity_poly.pdbx_seq_one_letter_code
_entity_poly.pdbx_strand_id
1 'polypeptide(L)'
;MDSFKRKLRVFKISGIVVLVLLLCLAALHLLLMYRGLASIEKIRVQTIEYIEEKVETYDNYRANDKTKSLVHLLDKALSIVHNLEQDESFYVKNIGIYSYEQHLSGIIVLDGNMDVLLNVESTADTHIEDWSTLISAESVSGVIESPKKVYMTRVYAAEGQGYDIAVVHRNDAPGAVIVYKLQDMVVEGVNDITLDSIFENMQIANDGLIVISEYDNVIAANKTGAYSLTGEQLAGMYSDGKTVREKLKKIRYDGRRWYLTEE
;
A
#
# COMPACT_ATOMS: atom_id res chain seq x y z
N MET A 1 -38.26 -65.60 -41.70
CA MET A 1 -37.16 -64.68 -42.11
C MET A 1 -37.49 -63.20 -41.83
N ASP A 2 -38.75 -62.77 -41.84
CA ASP A 2 -39.14 -61.37 -41.62
C ASP A 2 -39.04 -60.86 -40.14
N SER A 3 -39.36 -61.78 -39.21
CA SER A 3 -39.28 -61.43 -37.78
C SER A 3 -37.84 -61.05 -37.35
N PHE A 4 -36.82 -61.73 -37.86
CA PHE A 4 -35.40 -61.44 -37.53
C PHE A 4 -34.94 -60.12 -38.14
N LYS A 5 -35.31 -59.83 -39.37
CA LYS A 5 -35.02 -58.56 -40.04
C LYS A 5 -35.66 -57.38 -39.31
N ARG A 6 -36.87 -57.56 -38.78
CA ARG A 6 -37.59 -56.54 -37.99
C ARG A 6 -36.91 -56.27 -36.64
N LYS A 7 -36.50 -57.33 -35.96
CA LYS A 7 -35.72 -57.16 -34.66
C LYS A 7 -34.36 -56.45 -34.89
N LEU A 8 -33.66 -56.78 -35.98
CA LEU A 8 -32.40 -56.17 -36.33
C LEU A 8 -32.52 -54.65 -36.65
N ARG A 9 -33.62 -54.27 -37.36
CA ARG A 9 -33.93 -52.84 -37.60
C ARG A 9 -34.24 -52.10 -36.33
N VAL A 10 -35.04 -52.65 -35.42
CA VAL A 10 -35.36 -52.05 -34.13
C VAL A 10 -34.07 -51.83 -33.28
N PHE A 11 -33.19 -52.83 -33.26
CA PHE A 11 -31.93 -52.73 -32.55
C PHE A 11 -31.01 -51.66 -33.13
N LYS A 12 -30.92 -51.55 -34.47
CA LYS A 12 -30.17 -50.49 -35.14
C LYS A 12 -30.73 -49.09 -34.84
N ILE A 13 -32.05 -48.94 -34.88
CA ILE A 13 -32.72 -47.65 -34.57
C ILE A 13 -32.50 -47.28 -33.12
N SER A 14 -32.65 -48.23 -32.20
CA SER A 14 -32.38 -48.01 -30.78
C SER A 14 -30.91 -47.58 -30.51
N GLY A 15 -29.95 -48.22 -31.18
CA GLY A 15 -28.53 -47.86 -31.09
C GLY A 15 -28.25 -46.44 -31.61
N ILE A 16 -28.87 -46.03 -32.72
CA ILE A 16 -28.76 -44.67 -33.24
C ILE A 16 -29.35 -43.65 -32.27
N VAL A 17 -30.51 -43.92 -31.69
CA VAL A 17 -31.17 -43.05 -30.71
C VAL A 17 -30.29 -42.85 -29.48
N VAL A 18 -29.71 -43.93 -28.96
CA VAL A 18 -28.77 -43.85 -27.79
C VAL A 18 -27.53 -43.06 -28.14
N LEU A 19 -26.96 -43.25 -29.34
CA LEU A 19 -25.80 -42.50 -29.80
C LEU A 19 -26.09 -40.97 -29.87
N VAL A 20 -27.24 -40.60 -30.47
CA VAL A 20 -27.68 -39.22 -30.58
C VAL A 20 -27.85 -38.59 -29.17
N LEU A 21 -28.46 -39.34 -28.26
CA LEU A 21 -28.68 -38.89 -26.88
C LEU A 21 -27.35 -38.64 -26.14
N LEU A 22 -26.35 -39.51 -26.31
CA LEU A 22 -25.02 -39.35 -25.76
C LEU A 22 -24.31 -38.12 -26.37
N LEU A 23 -24.43 -37.89 -27.66
CA LEU A 23 -23.87 -36.70 -28.33
C LEU A 23 -24.51 -35.40 -27.81
N CYS A 24 -25.84 -35.40 -27.62
CA CYS A 24 -26.55 -34.26 -27.04
C CYS A 24 -26.09 -33.96 -25.59
N LEU A 25 -25.94 -35.02 -24.79
CA LEU A 25 -25.42 -34.86 -23.40
C LEU A 25 -23.99 -34.33 -23.39
N ALA A 26 -23.13 -34.84 -24.27
CA ALA A 26 -21.75 -34.35 -24.40
C ALA A 26 -21.71 -32.88 -24.84
N ALA A 27 -22.54 -32.51 -25.83
CA ALA A 27 -22.65 -31.10 -26.27
C ALA A 27 -23.17 -30.19 -25.19
N LEU A 28 -24.18 -30.62 -24.42
CA LEU A 28 -24.71 -29.88 -23.29
C LEU A 28 -23.64 -29.69 -22.18
N HIS A 29 -22.89 -30.73 -21.87
CA HIS A 29 -21.79 -30.67 -20.91
C HIS A 29 -20.70 -29.67 -21.32
N LEU A 30 -20.28 -29.71 -22.60
CA LEU A 30 -19.31 -28.78 -23.15
C LEU A 30 -19.82 -27.32 -23.07
N LEU A 31 -21.10 -27.12 -23.37
CA LEU A 31 -21.72 -25.78 -23.33
C LEU A 31 -21.79 -25.22 -21.89
N LEU A 32 -22.12 -26.08 -20.92
CA LEU A 32 -22.11 -25.72 -19.51
C LEU A 32 -20.69 -25.41 -19.01
N MET A 33 -19.70 -26.20 -19.40
CA MET A 33 -18.29 -25.91 -19.09
C MET A 33 -17.83 -24.57 -19.67
N TYR A 34 -18.17 -24.31 -20.94
CA TYR A 34 -17.80 -23.05 -21.60
C TYR A 34 -18.43 -21.83 -20.91
N ARG A 35 -19.72 -21.90 -20.56
CA ARG A 35 -20.41 -20.86 -19.81
C ARG A 35 -19.82 -20.68 -18.43
N GLY A 36 -19.45 -21.74 -17.74
CA GLY A 36 -18.78 -21.70 -16.44
C GLY A 36 -17.45 -20.96 -16.50
N LEU A 37 -16.62 -21.27 -17.49
CA LEU A 37 -15.33 -20.60 -17.69
C LEU A 37 -15.50 -19.11 -18.02
N ALA A 38 -16.45 -18.75 -18.87
CA ALA A 38 -16.73 -17.35 -19.20
C ALA A 38 -17.24 -16.56 -17.98
N SER A 39 -18.03 -17.20 -17.11
CA SER A 39 -18.48 -16.57 -15.85
C SER A 39 -17.33 -16.35 -14.88
N ILE A 40 -16.42 -17.32 -14.74
CA ILE A 40 -15.23 -17.19 -13.89
C ILE A 40 -14.36 -16.04 -14.39
N GLU A 41 -14.13 -15.96 -15.70
CA GLU A 41 -13.34 -14.89 -16.29
C GLU A 41 -13.95 -13.51 -16.05
N LYS A 42 -15.25 -13.36 -16.18
CA LYS A 42 -15.94 -12.12 -15.89
C LYS A 42 -15.78 -11.71 -14.42
N ILE A 43 -15.94 -12.66 -13.49
CA ILE A 43 -15.77 -12.43 -12.06
C ILE A 43 -14.32 -12.01 -11.78
N ARG A 44 -13.34 -12.66 -12.42
CA ARG A 44 -11.93 -12.32 -12.29
C ARG A 44 -11.67 -10.86 -12.63
N VAL A 45 -12.01 -10.47 -13.86
CA VAL A 45 -11.78 -9.09 -14.33
C VAL A 45 -12.44 -8.08 -13.40
N GLN A 46 -13.71 -8.28 -13.05
CA GLN A 46 -14.42 -7.35 -12.16
C GLN A 46 -13.79 -7.28 -10.75
N THR A 47 -13.26 -8.40 -10.28
CA THR A 47 -12.60 -8.42 -8.95
C THR A 47 -11.27 -7.68 -8.99
N ILE A 48 -10.47 -7.88 -10.04
CA ILE A 48 -9.19 -7.21 -10.21
C ILE A 48 -9.40 -5.70 -10.35
N GLU A 49 -10.27 -5.25 -11.26
CA GLU A 49 -10.62 -3.82 -11.41
C GLU A 49 -11.05 -3.18 -10.07
N TYR A 50 -11.83 -3.92 -9.28
CA TYR A 50 -12.24 -3.43 -7.95
C TYR A 50 -11.08 -3.34 -6.97
N ILE A 51 -10.17 -4.33 -6.98
CA ILE A 51 -8.97 -4.32 -6.12
C ILE A 51 -8.06 -3.16 -6.50
N GLU A 52 -7.79 -2.96 -7.78
CA GLU A 52 -6.99 -1.84 -8.28
C GLU A 52 -7.56 -0.49 -7.85
N GLU A 53 -8.87 -0.28 -8.02
CA GLU A 53 -9.55 0.94 -7.57
C GLU A 53 -9.38 1.17 -6.06
N LYS A 54 -9.45 0.11 -5.26
CA LYS A 54 -9.28 0.21 -3.80
C LYS A 54 -7.84 0.51 -3.39
N VAL A 55 -6.87 -0.13 -4.04
CA VAL A 55 -5.43 0.14 -3.81
C VAL A 55 -5.10 1.57 -4.21
N GLU A 56 -5.55 2.03 -5.38
CA GLU A 56 -5.34 3.42 -5.82
C GLU A 56 -5.98 4.43 -4.85
N THR A 57 -7.18 4.13 -4.36
CA THR A 57 -7.86 4.97 -3.37
C THR A 57 -7.06 5.05 -2.07
N TYR A 58 -6.49 3.94 -1.61
CA TYR A 58 -5.65 3.89 -0.43
C TYR A 58 -4.34 4.67 -0.61
N ASP A 59 -3.68 4.51 -1.75
CA ASP A 59 -2.45 5.24 -2.07
C ASP A 59 -2.68 6.75 -2.14
N ASN A 60 -3.80 7.17 -2.75
CA ASN A 60 -4.22 8.57 -2.78
C ASN A 60 -4.51 9.11 -1.38
N TYR A 61 -5.15 8.32 -0.52
CA TYR A 61 -5.40 8.70 0.87
C TYR A 61 -4.08 8.91 1.63
N ARG A 62 -3.14 7.97 1.53
CA ARG A 62 -1.81 8.07 2.17
C ARG A 62 -1.01 9.27 1.64
N ALA A 63 -1.03 9.51 0.33
CA ALA A 63 -0.35 10.65 -0.27
C ALA A 63 -0.93 11.98 0.22
N ASN A 64 -2.25 12.08 0.35
CA ASN A 64 -2.93 13.26 0.87
C ASN A 64 -2.61 13.48 2.36
N ASP A 65 -2.62 12.44 3.18
CA ASP A 65 -2.28 12.52 4.60
C ASP A 65 -0.83 12.97 4.81
N LYS A 66 0.11 12.36 4.07
CA LYS A 66 1.51 12.79 4.05
C LYS A 66 1.64 14.27 3.68
N THR A 67 0.95 14.70 2.63
CA THR A 67 1.00 16.10 2.16
C THR A 67 0.45 17.05 3.21
N LYS A 68 -0.69 16.73 3.83
CA LYS A 68 -1.27 17.50 4.93
C LYS A 68 -0.29 17.66 6.09
N SER A 69 0.31 16.57 6.54
CA SER A 69 1.25 16.58 7.65
C SER A 69 2.46 17.46 7.35
N LEU A 70 3.05 17.34 6.16
CA LEU A 70 4.19 18.16 5.73
C LEU A 70 3.84 19.64 5.61
N VAL A 71 2.68 19.99 5.06
CA VAL A 71 2.24 21.38 4.98
C VAL A 71 2.03 21.98 6.36
N HIS A 72 1.38 21.28 7.29
CA HIS A 72 1.23 21.74 8.67
C HIS A 72 2.59 21.93 9.37
N LEU A 73 3.54 21.05 9.10
CA LEU A 73 4.89 21.18 9.67
C LEU A 73 5.61 22.40 9.09
N LEU A 74 5.45 22.67 7.80
CA LEU A 74 5.99 23.85 7.15
C LEU A 74 5.40 25.14 7.75
N ASP A 75 4.09 25.20 7.97
CA ASP A 75 3.43 26.36 8.59
C ASP A 75 4.01 26.64 10.00
N LYS A 76 4.28 25.58 10.76
CA LYS A 76 4.92 25.72 12.09
C LYS A 76 6.38 26.21 11.97
N ALA A 77 7.13 25.70 11.01
CA ALA A 77 8.49 26.15 10.75
C ALA A 77 8.54 27.64 10.37
N LEU A 78 7.63 28.08 9.49
CA LEU A 78 7.49 29.50 9.13
C LEU A 78 7.10 30.39 10.33
N SER A 79 6.21 29.89 11.20
CA SER A 79 5.87 30.61 12.45
C SER A 79 7.07 30.77 13.39
N ILE A 80 7.93 29.75 13.48
CA ILE A 80 9.17 29.85 14.27
C ILE A 80 10.08 30.92 13.70
N VAL A 81 10.32 30.92 12.38
CA VAL A 81 11.15 31.93 11.73
C VAL A 81 10.62 33.34 11.96
N HIS A 82 9.30 33.50 11.84
CA HIS A 82 8.66 34.80 12.10
C HIS A 82 8.83 35.25 13.56
N ASN A 83 8.71 34.34 14.53
CA ASN A 83 8.91 34.66 15.95
C ASN A 83 10.36 34.99 16.24
N LEU A 84 11.32 34.30 15.59
CA LEU A 84 12.76 34.62 15.73
C LEU A 84 13.10 36.01 15.18
N GLU A 85 12.44 36.44 14.12
CA GLU A 85 12.61 37.76 13.52
C GLU A 85 12.08 38.89 14.43
N GLN A 86 10.97 38.62 15.14
CA GLN A 86 10.31 39.64 15.98
C GLN A 86 10.88 39.78 17.40
N ASP A 87 11.41 38.71 17.98
CA ASP A 87 11.82 38.67 19.36
C ASP A 87 13.07 37.77 19.56
N GLU A 88 14.22 38.45 19.74
CA GLU A 88 15.48 37.75 20.06
C GLU A 88 15.37 36.89 21.33
N SER A 89 14.49 37.24 22.28
CA SER A 89 14.27 36.45 23.49
C SER A 89 13.53 35.14 23.25
N PHE A 90 12.82 35.01 22.14
CA PHE A 90 12.14 33.79 21.75
C PHE A 90 13.12 32.62 21.58
N TYR A 91 14.31 32.93 21.05
CA TYR A 91 15.37 31.96 20.80
C TYR A 91 15.81 31.23 22.09
N VAL A 92 15.93 31.93 23.22
CA VAL A 92 16.52 31.38 24.44
C VAL A 92 15.47 30.79 25.38
N LYS A 93 14.27 31.35 25.44
CA LYS A 93 13.29 31.04 26.48
C LYS A 93 12.06 30.29 25.99
N ASN A 94 11.62 30.58 24.80
CA ASN A 94 10.28 30.20 24.36
C ASN A 94 10.25 29.10 23.29
N ILE A 95 11.36 28.85 22.57
CA ILE A 95 11.37 27.89 21.45
C ILE A 95 11.09 26.44 21.91
N GLY A 96 11.58 26.08 23.11
CA GLY A 96 11.30 24.76 23.68
C GLY A 96 9.85 24.59 24.11
N ILE A 97 9.27 25.64 24.70
CA ILE A 97 7.85 25.68 25.07
C ILE A 97 7.00 25.58 23.79
N TYR A 98 7.34 26.34 22.76
CA TYR A 98 6.68 26.31 21.47
C TYR A 98 6.73 24.92 20.84
N SER A 99 7.91 24.26 20.86
CA SER A 99 8.05 22.89 20.34
C SER A 99 7.08 21.93 21.02
N TYR A 100 6.98 21.99 22.35
CA TYR A 100 6.08 21.15 23.12
C TYR A 100 4.59 21.46 22.83
N GLU A 101 4.19 22.73 22.85
CA GLU A 101 2.81 23.17 22.61
C GLU A 101 2.33 22.83 21.20
N GLN A 102 3.24 22.87 20.22
CA GLN A 102 2.95 22.55 18.83
C GLN A 102 3.08 21.06 18.50
N HIS A 103 3.35 20.23 19.50
CA HIS A 103 3.54 18.77 19.31
C HIS A 103 4.60 18.45 18.24
N LEU A 104 5.71 19.20 18.25
CA LEU A 104 6.88 18.92 17.44
C LEU A 104 7.79 17.95 18.18
N SER A 105 8.51 17.10 17.46
CA SER A 105 9.55 16.25 18.07
C SER A 105 10.83 17.02 18.32
N GLY A 106 11.15 17.99 17.45
CA GLY A 106 12.25 18.88 17.70
C GLY A 106 12.39 20.01 16.70
N ILE A 107 13.26 20.94 17.08
CA ILE A 107 13.63 22.13 16.30
C ILE A 107 15.15 22.28 16.36
N ILE A 108 15.79 22.38 15.20
CA ILE A 108 17.21 22.63 15.05
C ILE A 108 17.40 23.95 14.32
N VAL A 109 18.18 24.83 14.90
CA VAL A 109 18.53 26.12 14.30
C VAL A 109 19.98 26.08 13.87
N LEU A 110 20.23 26.37 12.61
CA LEU A 110 21.55 26.38 11.99
C LEU A 110 21.97 27.82 11.64
N ASP A 111 23.26 28.07 11.66
CA ASP A 111 23.85 29.27 11.08
C ASP A 111 24.09 29.15 9.56
N GLY A 112 24.70 30.19 8.96
CA GLY A 112 25.01 30.22 7.53
C GLY A 112 26.05 29.20 7.08
N ASN A 113 26.82 28.62 8.01
CA ASN A 113 27.79 27.55 7.74
C ASN A 113 27.21 26.16 8.02
N MET A 114 25.93 26.07 8.38
CA MET A 114 25.22 24.85 8.81
C MET A 114 25.68 24.31 10.18
N ASP A 115 26.36 25.14 11.00
CA ASP A 115 26.66 24.78 12.38
C ASP A 115 25.41 24.89 13.23
N VAL A 116 25.24 23.96 14.19
CA VAL A 116 24.07 23.91 15.07
C VAL A 116 24.21 25.00 16.13
N LEU A 117 23.32 25.99 16.08
CA LEU A 117 23.20 27.03 17.11
C LEU A 117 22.31 26.60 18.26
N LEU A 118 21.27 25.84 17.97
CA LEU A 118 20.31 25.34 18.92
C LEU A 118 19.72 24.01 18.44
N ASN A 119 19.61 23.08 19.36
CA ASN A 119 18.85 21.85 19.17
C ASN A 119 17.90 21.68 20.35
N VAL A 120 16.61 21.69 20.10
CA VAL A 120 15.55 21.54 21.10
C VAL A 120 14.69 20.32 20.75
N GLU A 121 14.52 19.45 21.70
CA GLU A 121 13.74 18.24 21.61
C GLU A 121 12.60 18.25 22.62
N SER A 122 11.47 17.72 22.23
CA SER A 122 10.28 17.66 23.11
C SER A 122 10.30 16.45 24.02
N THR A 123 10.94 15.34 23.61
CA THR A 123 11.06 14.09 24.38
C THR A 123 12.42 13.43 24.14
N ALA A 124 12.90 12.66 25.13
CA ALA A 124 14.17 11.94 25.01
C ALA A 124 14.19 10.88 23.90
N ASP A 125 13.02 10.36 23.52
CA ASP A 125 12.89 9.30 22.51
C ASP A 125 13.01 9.83 21.07
N THR A 126 13.10 11.16 20.91
CA THR A 126 13.20 11.81 19.58
C THR A 126 14.58 12.44 19.36
N HIS A 127 15.60 12.03 20.15
CA HIS A 127 16.92 12.61 20.07
C HIS A 127 17.62 12.37 18.73
N ILE A 128 17.96 13.46 18.06
CA ILE A 128 18.73 13.46 16.82
C ILE A 128 20.06 14.17 17.10
N GLU A 129 21.11 13.38 17.27
CA GLU A 129 22.45 13.92 17.51
C GLU A 129 22.97 14.70 16.30
N ASP A 130 22.71 14.20 15.11
CA ASP A 130 23.18 14.78 13.85
C ASP A 130 22.03 14.89 12.84
N TRP A 131 21.63 16.11 12.54
CA TRP A 131 20.59 16.41 11.55
C TRP A 131 20.92 15.88 10.14
N SER A 132 22.21 15.72 9.83
CA SER A 132 22.63 15.22 8.52
C SER A 132 22.23 13.74 8.27
N THR A 133 21.85 13.03 9.32
CA THR A 133 21.29 11.68 9.20
C THR A 133 19.86 11.67 8.66
N LEU A 134 19.14 12.77 8.81
CA LEU A 134 17.76 12.93 8.38
C LEU A 134 17.63 13.57 7.00
N ILE A 135 18.52 14.49 6.69
CA ILE A 135 18.41 15.34 5.50
C ILE A 135 19.80 15.65 4.93
N SER A 136 19.92 15.68 3.61
CA SER A 136 21.20 15.98 2.95
C SER A 136 21.63 17.43 3.17
N ALA A 137 22.92 17.65 3.38
CA ALA A 137 23.51 18.97 3.51
C ALA A 137 23.23 19.85 2.26
N GLU A 138 23.15 19.26 1.07
CA GLU A 138 22.80 19.98 -0.17
C GLU A 138 21.38 20.57 -0.12
N SER A 139 20.42 19.85 0.46
CA SER A 139 19.05 20.35 0.62
C SER A 139 18.98 21.54 1.57
N VAL A 140 19.73 21.48 2.67
CA VAL A 140 19.82 22.57 3.66
C VAL A 140 20.53 23.78 3.08
N SER A 141 21.71 23.59 2.44
CA SER A 141 22.45 24.64 1.75
C SER A 141 21.59 25.35 0.71
N GLY A 142 20.82 24.58 -0.09
CA GLY A 142 19.92 25.14 -1.09
C GLY A 142 18.83 26.05 -0.51
N VAL A 143 18.39 25.80 0.75
CA VAL A 143 17.46 26.68 1.48
C VAL A 143 18.18 27.91 2.03
N ILE A 144 19.40 27.75 2.56
CA ILE A 144 20.19 28.88 3.07
C ILE A 144 20.55 29.88 1.95
N GLU A 145 20.95 29.38 0.78
CA GLU A 145 21.32 30.19 -0.39
C GLU A 145 20.13 30.86 -1.07
N SER A 146 18.94 30.35 -0.88
CA SER A 146 17.73 30.81 -1.56
C SER A 146 16.59 31.03 -0.55
N PRO A 147 16.44 32.24 0.03
CA PRO A 147 15.47 32.51 1.10
C PRO A 147 14.01 32.21 0.78
N LYS A 148 13.65 32.11 -0.49
CA LYS A 148 12.29 31.73 -0.93
C LYS A 148 12.08 30.23 -1.08
N LYS A 149 13.15 29.44 -1.00
CA LYS A 149 13.03 27.99 -1.04
C LYS A 149 12.67 27.46 0.32
N VAL A 150 11.83 26.46 0.29
CA VAL A 150 11.53 25.60 1.44
C VAL A 150 11.81 24.17 1.04
N TYR A 151 12.17 23.34 1.98
CA TYR A 151 12.33 21.93 1.75
C TYR A 151 11.47 21.17 2.74
N MET A 152 10.75 20.18 2.27
CA MET A 152 9.95 19.31 3.15
C MET A 152 9.95 17.89 2.61
N THR A 153 10.10 16.94 3.51
CA THR A 153 10.14 15.51 3.16
C THR A 153 9.70 14.64 4.32
N ARG A 154 9.31 13.42 4.01
CA ARG A 154 9.21 12.33 4.99
C ARG A 154 10.35 11.36 4.74
N VAL A 155 11.15 11.11 5.77
CA VAL A 155 12.23 10.12 5.75
C VAL A 155 11.90 8.99 6.73
N TYR A 156 12.42 7.81 6.45
CA TYR A 156 12.27 6.64 7.30
C TYR A 156 13.64 6.24 7.83
N ALA A 157 13.76 6.18 9.16
CA ALA A 157 14.95 5.67 9.82
C ALA A 157 15.04 4.13 9.68
N ALA A 158 16.21 3.57 10.00
CA ALA A 158 16.50 2.14 9.85
C ALA A 158 15.54 1.23 10.64
N GLU A 159 14.90 1.74 11.68
CA GLU A 159 13.93 1.02 12.51
C GLU A 159 12.47 1.17 12.00
N GLY A 160 12.28 1.75 10.81
CA GLY A 160 10.95 1.96 10.24
C GLY A 160 10.21 3.19 10.77
N GLN A 161 10.80 3.94 11.71
CA GLN A 161 10.24 5.19 12.20
C GLN A 161 10.25 6.26 11.12
N GLY A 162 9.11 6.90 10.87
CA GLY A 162 8.98 7.98 9.91
C GLY A 162 9.16 9.34 10.57
N TYR A 163 9.92 10.25 9.94
CA TYR A 163 10.04 11.63 10.35
C TYR A 163 9.56 12.54 9.24
N ASP A 164 8.60 13.39 9.55
CA ASP A 164 8.28 14.54 8.71
C ASP A 164 9.25 15.68 9.04
N ILE A 165 9.83 16.28 8.02
CA ILE A 165 10.87 17.31 8.14
C ILE A 165 10.48 18.49 7.28
N ALA A 166 10.62 19.70 7.84
CA ALA A 166 10.54 20.95 7.09
C ALA A 166 11.77 21.79 7.38
N VAL A 167 12.36 22.38 6.34
CA VAL A 167 13.50 23.28 6.42
C VAL A 167 13.12 24.61 5.78
N VAL A 168 13.34 25.69 6.51
CA VAL A 168 13.05 27.06 6.09
C VAL A 168 14.26 27.96 6.37
N HIS A 169 14.43 28.97 5.52
CA HIS A 169 15.47 30.00 5.71
C HIS A 169 15.14 30.87 6.93
N ARG A 170 16.17 31.27 7.69
CA ARG A 170 16.03 32.27 8.77
C ARG A 170 15.94 33.68 8.16
N ASN A 171 15.06 34.51 8.71
CA ASN A 171 14.93 35.90 8.28
C ASN A 171 15.78 36.86 9.13
N ASP A 172 16.08 36.48 10.39
CA ASP A 172 16.83 37.27 11.37
C ASP A 172 18.34 37.23 11.15
N ALA A 173 18.86 36.14 10.59
CA ALA A 173 20.27 35.92 10.31
C ALA A 173 20.48 34.89 9.20
N PRO A 174 21.67 34.82 8.56
CA PRO A 174 21.97 33.72 7.64
C PRO A 174 21.88 32.38 8.33
N GLY A 175 21.14 31.42 7.74
CA GLY A 175 20.99 30.09 8.31
C GLY A 175 19.64 29.47 7.98
N ALA A 176 19.34 28.37 8.64
CA ALA A 176 18.08 27.63 8.45
C ALA A 176 17.48 27.16 9.79
N VAL A 177 16.17 26.96 9.76
CA VAL A 177 15.45 26.25 10.82
C VAL A 177 14.97 24.93 10.26
N ILE A 178 15.33 23.84 10.93
CA ILE A 178 14.84 22.50 10.66
C ILE A 178 13.82 22.17 11.74
N VAL A 179 12.63 21.81 11.33
CA VAL A 179 11.58 21.33 12.23
C VAL A 179 11.26 19.90 11.84
N TYR A 180 11.20 19.03 12.83
CA TYR A 180 10.86 17.64 12.57
C TYR A 180 9.80 17.12 13.54
N LYS A 181 9.02 16.18 13.04
CA LYS A 181 8.01 15.48 13.81
C LYS A 181 8.14 13.99 13.53
N LEU A 182 8.36 13.22 14.60
CA LEU A 182 8.24 11.77 14.55
C LEU A 182 6.79 11.43 14.20
N GLN A 183 6.59 10.69 13.15
CA GLN A 183 5.30 10.09 12.89
C GLN A 183 5.19 8.90 13.82
N ASP A 184 4.21 8.92 14.70
CA ASP A 184 3.88 7.74 15.46
C ASP A 184 3.80 6.60 14.46
N MET A 185 4.64 5.59 14.63
CA MET A 185 4.39 4.32 13.96
C MET A 185 2.94 4.04 14.25
N VAL A 186 2.15 3.90 13.21
CA VAL A 186 0.72 3.64 13.28
C VAL A 186 0.45 2.88 14.57
N VAL A 187 0.06 3.60 15.62
CA VAL A 187 -0.53 2.95 16.78
C VAL A 187 -1.77 2.35 16.16
N GLU A 188 -1.78 1.04 16.01
CA GLU A 188 -2.93 0.26 15.58
C GLU A 188 -4.10 0.68 16.47
N GLY A 189 -4.77 1.73 16.12
CA GLY A 189 -5.76 2.36 16.95
C GLY A 189 -6.71 3.24 16.17
N VAL A 190 -7.79 2.63 15.84
CA VAL A 190 -9.16 3.18 15.81
C VAL A 190 -9.58 3.94 14.57
N ASN A 191 -8.73 4.56 13.74
CA ASN A 191 -9.19 5.26 12.52
C ASN A 191 -8.25 5.21 11.32
N ASP A 192 -7.16 4.47 11.35
CA ASP A 192 -6.29 4.36 10.19
C ASP A 192 -6.86 3.35 9.20
N ILE A 193 -7.22 3.84 8.03
CA ILE A 193 -7.53 2.98 6.89
C ILE A 193 -6.22 2.30 6.48
N THR A 194 -6.04 1.05 6.88
CA THR A 194 -4.94 0.20 6.42
C THR A 194 -5.38 -0.54 5.18
N LEU A 195 -4.42 -0.95 4.35
CA LEU A 195 -4.73 -1.77 3.18
C LEU A 195 -5.45 -3.06 3.61
N ASP A 196 -5.04 -3.64 4.74
CA ASP A 196 -5.67 -4.81 5.32
C ASP A 196 -7.13 -4.57 5.70
N SER A 197 -7.45 -3.44 6.36
CA SER A 197 -8.82 -3.10 6.74
C SER A 197 -9.78 -2.94 5.55
N ILE A 198 -9.26 -2.61 4.37
CA ILE A 198 -10.06 -2.49 3.14
C ILE A 198 -10.50 -3.87 2.65
N PHE A 199 -9.63 -4.88 2.79
CA PHE A 199 -9.88 -6.22 2.27
C PHE A 199 -10.38 -7.20 3.32
N GLU A 200 -10.22 -6.87 4.61
CA GLU A 200 -10.71 -7.70 5.71
C GLU A 200 -12.21 -7.96 5.55
N ASN A 201 -12.59 -9.22 5.66
CA ASN A 201 -13.98 -9.67 5.51
C ASN A 201 -14.62 -9.44 4.13
N MET A 202 -13.86 -9.01 3.13
CA MET A 202 -14.38 -8.89 1.78
C MET A 202 -14.80 -10.25 1.23
N GLN A 203 -16.06 -10.37 0.85
CA GLN A 203 -16.62 -11.60 0.28
C GLN A 203 -16.55 -11.56 -1.24
N ILE A 204 -15.86 -12.53 -1.82
CA ILE A 204 -15.84 -12.76 -3.27
C ILE A 204 -16.71 -13.97 -3.60
N ALA A 205 -17.32 -13.96 -4.77
CA ALA A 205 -18.08 -15.07 -5.28
C ALA A 205 -17.30 -16.40 -5.16
N ASN A 206 -17.99 -17.47 -4.76
CA ASN A 206 -17.44 -18.81 -4.54
C ASN A 206 -16.34 -18.88 -3.45
N ASP A 207 -16.44 -18.03 -2.43
CA ASP A 207 -15.51 -18.03 -1.30
C ASP A 207 -14.06 -17.71 -1.72
N GLY A 208 -13.90 -16.79 -2.69
CA GLY A 208 -12.63 -16.40 -3.26
C GLY A 208 -11.63 -15.88 -2.21
N LEU A 209 -10.35 -16.05 -2.49
CA LEU A 209 -9.23 -15.54 -1.70
C LEU A 209 -8.55 -14.40 -2.46
N ILE A 210 -8.40 -13.25 -1.78
CA ILE A 210 -7.52 -12.15 -2.21
C ILE A 210 -6.27 -12.22 -1.36
N VAL A 211 -5.13 -12.08 -1.99
CA VAL A 211 -3.83 -11.91 -1.33
C VAL A 211 -3.09 -10.80 -2.06
N ILE A 212 -2.72 -9.77 -1.32
CA ILE A 212 -1.83 -8.72 -1.80
C ILE A 212 -0.49 -8.94 -1.10
N SER A 213 0.56 -9.08 -1.87
CA SER A 213 1.90 -9.33 -1.34
C SER A 213 2.90 -8.35 -1.92
N GLU A 214 3.86 -7.99 -1.09
CA GLU A 214 5.05 -7.26 -1.49
C GLU A 214 6.24 -8.19 -1.29
N TYR A 215 6.89 -8.56 -2.39
CA TYR A 215 7.90 -9.65 -2.41
C TYR A 215 7.33 -10.93 -1.76
N ASP A 216 7.97 -11.39 -0.67
CA ASP A 216 7.64 -12.62 0.04
C ASP A 216 6.65 -12.44 1.20
N ASN A 217 6.17 -11.21 1.43
CA ASN A 217 5.30 -10.89 2.55
C ASN A 217 3.87 -10.56 2.10
N VAL A 218 2.88 -11.19 2.72
CA VAL A 218 1.49 -10.82 2.56
C VAL A 218 1.22 -9.54 3.34
N ILE A 219 0.83 -8.47 2.64
CA ILE A 219 0.53 -7.16 3.22
C ILE A 219 -0.96 -6.94 3.46
N ALA A 220 -1.82 -7.60 2.70
CA ALA A 220 -3.26 -7.60 2.93
C ALA A 220 -3.92 -8.86 2.38
N ALA A 221 -4.99 -9.32 3.02
CA ALA A 221 -5.78 -10.44 2.56
C ALA A 221 -7.20 -10.37 3.11
N ASN A 222 -8.16 -10.95 2.36
CA ASN A 222 -9.55 -11.03 2.81
C ASN A 222 -9.82 -12.20 3.78
N LYS A 223 -8.82 -13.02 4.08
CA LYS A 223 -8.91 -14.15 5.01
C LYS A 223 -7.66 -14.27 5.86
N THR A 224 -7.83 -14.39 7.14
CA THR A 224 -6.75 -14.47 8.15
C THR A 224 -5.74 -15.58 7.85
N GLY A 225 -6.18 -16.72 7.31
CA GLY A 225 -5.28 -17.84 6.98
C GLY A 225 -4.28 -17.55 5.85
N ALA A 226 -4.49 -16.50 5.04
CA ALA A 226 -3.59 -16.14 3.95
C ALA A 226 -2.26 -15.54 4.43
N TYR A 227 -2.23 -14.95 5.63
CA TYR A 227 -1.00 -14.39 6.23
C TYR A 227 0.04 -15.46 6.61
N SER A 228 -0.35 -16.73 6.65
CA SER A 228 0.57 -17.84 6.87
C SER A 228 1.24 -18.36 5.60
N LEU A 229 0.96 -17.77 4.43
CA LEU A 229 1.61 -18.13 3.18
C LEU A 229 3.07 -17.73 3.20
N THR A 230 3.95 -18.68 2.90
CA THR A 230 5.39 -18.44 2.82
C THR A 230 5.78 -17.86 1.46
N GLY A 231 6.94 -17.17 1.39
CA GLY A 231 7.49 -16.67 0.13
C GLY A 231 7.60 -17.74 -0.96
N GLU A 232 7.98 -18.97 -0.57
CA GLU A 232 8.05 -20.12 -1.47
C GLU A 232 6.66 -20.52 -2.04
N GLN A 233 5.62 -20.45 -1.21
CA GLN A 233 4.23 -20.68 -1.63
C GLN A 233 3.74 -19.55 -2.54
N LEU A 234 4.01 -18.30 -2.21
CA LEU A 234 3.69 -17.13 -3.03
C LEU A 234 4.41 -17.21 -4.38
N ALA A 235 5.73 -17.41 -4.39
CA ALA A 235 6.52 -17.57 -5.62
C ALA A 235 6.02 -18.75 -6.48
N GLY A 236 5.60 -19.85 -5.83
CA GLY A 236 4.97 -20.98 -6.52
C GLY A 236 3.59 -20.66 -7.13
N MET A 237 2.97 -19.56 -6.73
CA MET A 237 1.68 -19.09 -7.23
C MET A 237 1.82 -18.19 -8.46
N TYR A 238 2.95 -17.47 -8.61
CA TYR A 238 3.16 -16.59 -9.76
C TYR A 238 3.13 -17.35 -11.09
N SER A 239 2.51 -16.77 -12.09
CA SER A 239 2.43 -17.33 -13.43
C SER A 239 3.42 -16.61 -14.36
N ASP A 240 4.05 -17.37 -15.29
CA ASP A 240 5.03 -16.84 -16.25
C ASP A 240 4.41 -16.04 -17.42
N GLY A 241 3.44 -15.20 -17.18
CA GLY A 241 2.92 -14.22 -18.17
C GLY A 241 2.23 -14.79 -19.41
N LYS A 242 1.71 -16.02 -19.34
CA LYS A 242 1.03 -16.70 -20.47
C LYS A 242 -0.47 -16.35 -20.55
N THR A 243 -1.10 -16.68 -21.68
CA THR A 243 -2.50 -16.35 -21.97
C THR A 243 -3.51 -16.77 -20.89
N VAL A 244 -4.69 -16.13 -20.83
CA VAL A 244 -5.73 -16.32 -19.81
C VAL A 244 -6.06 -17.80 -19.48
N ARG A 245 -5.99 -18.69 -20.45
CA ARG A 245 -6.17 -20.14 -20.24
C ARG A 245 -4.99 -20.81 -19.52
N GLU A 246 -3.80 -20.24 -19.67
CA GLU A 246 -2.55 -20.71 -19.09
C GLU A 246 -2.25 -20.02 -17.75
N LYS A 247 -2.89 -18.86 -17.50
CA LYS A 247 -2.80 -18.10 -16.26
C LYS A 247 -3.59 -18.71 -15.08
N LEU A 248 -4.58 -19.59 -15.35
CA LEU A 248 -5.33 -20.27 -14.31
C LEU A 248 -4.52 -21.44 -13.74
N LYS A 249 -3.67 -21.16 -12.79
CA LYS A 249 -2.92 -22.17 -12.07
C LYS A 249 -3.81 -22.84 -11.01
N LYS A 250 -3.90 -24.17 -11.05
CA LYS A 250 -4.58 -24.94 -10.01
C LYS A 250 -3.64 -25.10 -8.83
N ILE A 251 -4.02 -24.57 -7.71
CA ILE A 251 -3.29 -24.73 -6.46
C ILE A 251 -4.14 -25.47 -5.43
N ARG A 252 -3.48 -26.03 -4.42
CA ARG A 252 -4.13 -26.63 -3.26
C ARG A 252 -3.80 -25.77 -2.05
N TYR A 253 -4.83 -25.15 -1.46
CA TYR A 253 -4.71 -24.37 -0.24
C TYR A 253 -5.82 -24.80 0.72
N ASP A 254 -5.50 -25.01 2.00
CA ASP A 254 -6.43 -25.47 3.04
C ASP A 254 -7.30 -26.69 2.61
N GLY A 255 -6.63 -27.69 1.99
CA GLY A 255 -7.30 -28.91 1.54
C GLY A 255 -8.26 -28.74 0.34
N ARG A 256 -8.50 -27.53 -0.13
CA ARG A 256 -9.36 -27.20 -1.28
C ARG A 256 -8.54 -26.94 -2.54
N ARG A 257 -9.17 -27.07 -3.69
CA ARG A 257 -8.59 -26.68 -4.98
C ARG A 257 -9.01 -25.25 -5.28
N TRP A 258 -8.04 -24.42 -5.60
CA TRP A 258 -8.23 -23.03 -5.99
C TRP A 258 -7.73 -22.82 -7.41
N TYR A 259 -8.31 -21.83 -8.06
CA TYR A 259 -7.78 -21.30 -9.31
C TYR A 259 -7.16 -19.96 -8.99
N LEU A 260 -5.86 -19.87 -9.19
CA LEU A 260 -5.10 -18.65 -9.00
C LEU A 260 -5.10 -17.86 -10.30
N THR A 261 -5.28 -16.57 -10.20
CA THR A 261 -5.03 -15.60 -11.25
C THR A 261 -4.19 -14.48 -10.66
N GLU A 262 -3.32 -13.93 -11.47
CA GLU A 262 -2.35 -12.90 -11.12
C GLU A 262 -2.51 -11.73 -12.11
N GLU A 263 -2.29 -10.51 -11.61
CA GLU A 263 -2.14 -9.30 -12.43
C GLU A 263 -1.08 -8.39 -11.83
#